data_9a39c9d026f244ecd221e44ab6cab773
#
_entry.id   9a39c9d026f244ecd221e44ab6cab773
#
_cell.length_a   1.000
_cell.length_b   1.000
_cell.length_c   1.000
_cell.angle_alpha   90.00
_cell.angle_beta   90.00
_cell.angle_gamma   90.00
#
_symmetry.space_group_name_H-M   'P 1'
#
loop_
_entity.id
_entity.type
_entity.pdbx_description
1 polymer ?
#
loop_
_entity_poly.entity_id
_entity_poly.type
_entity_poly.pdbx_seq_one_letter_code
_entity_poly.pdbx_strand_id
1 'polypeptide(L)'
;VLDIFARYQPKYWIRIAGSSYLTDDKGNTYPVQSGIGIELDKEFWMPESGEAEFQLVFPRLRNGAKYFNFSEGPEVEGGFSIWGVQLKSNELPELQLPKEMVEQEVDKDASLALPELKYGEAIIKGQVLDYQSGMPATVKIIAFNPLVGYDGDVDVTIEADGSFTHAMNVLGTSRVYLIYQGMM
;
A
#
# COMPACT_ATOMS: atom_id res chain seq x y z
N VAL A 1 10.75 -18.86 -11.02
CA VAL A 1 11.75 -17.83 -10.72
C VAL A 1 11.10 -16.50 -10.91
N LEU A 2 11.34 -15.57 -9.99
CA LEU A 2 10.88 -14.19 -10.02
C LEU A 2 12.11 -13.29 -10.15
N ASP A 3 12.18 -12.53 -11.24
CA ASP A 3 13.23 -11.53 -11.47
C ASP A 3 12.87 -10.26 -10.71
N ILE A 4 13.81 -9.74 -9.92
CA ILE A 4 13.65 -8.55 -9.10
C ILE A 4 14.65 -7.50 -9.56
N PHE A 5 14.14 -6.31 -9.85
CA PHE A 5 14.93 -5.09 -9.97
C PHE A 5 14.66 -4.22 -8.74
N ALA A 6 15.67 -4.04 -7.91
CA ALA A 6 15.58 -3.24 -6.71
C ALA A 6 16.29 -1.89 -6.90
N ARG A 7 15.65 -0.83 -6.45
CA ARG A 7 16.24 0.51 -6.36
C ARG A 7 16.12 1.02 -4.94
N TYR A 8 17.26 1.33 -4.31
CA TYR A 8 17.30 1.84 -2.95
C TYR A 8 18.49 2.79 -2.78
N GLN A 9 18.60 3.40 -1.62
CA GLN A 9 19.67 4.35 -1.31
C GLN A 9 21.06 3.70 -1.45
N PRO A 10 22.02 4.29 -2.22
CA PRO A 10 23.37 3.77 -2.37
C PRO A 10 24.06 3.53 -1.01
N LYS A 11 24.79 2.43 -0.90
CA LYS A 11 25.54 2.04 0.33
C LYS A 11 24.67 1.74 1.56
N TYR A 12 23.35 1.69 1.41
CA TYR A 12 22.45 1.09 2.41
C TYR A 12 22.20 -0.36 2.07
N TRP A 13 21.65 -1.12 2.99
CA TRP A 13 21.36 -2.52 2.78
C TRP A 13 19.85 -2.76 2.60
N ILE A 14 19.56 -3.81 1.85
CA ILE A 14 18.24 -4.42 1.75
C ILE A 14 18.34 -5.87 2.23
N ARG A 15 17.23 -6.47 2.58
CA ARG A 15 17.15 -7.87 2.98
C ARG A 15 15.86 -8.47 2.45
N ILE A 16 15.91 -9.71 2.00
CA ILE A 16 14.73 -10.51 1.71
C ILE A 16 14.61 -11.58 2.78
N ALA A 17 13.48 -11.62 3.47
CA ALA A 17 13.24 -12.60 4.52
C ALA A 17 13.09 -14.02 3.97
N GLY A 18 13.67 -15.01 4.63
CA GLY A 18 13.52 -16.41 4.28
C GLY A 18 12.09 -16.95 4.51
N SER A 19 11.28 -16.22 5.26
CA SER A 19 9.84 -16.47 5.44
C SER A 19 8.98 -15.94 4.27
N SER A 20 9.57 -15.30 3.26
CA SER A 20 8.83 -14.76 2.10
C SER A 20 8.08 -15.85 1.35
N TYR A 21 6.90 -15.50 0.86
CA TYR A 21 6.08 -16.41 0.07
C TYR A 21 5.26 -15.68 -0.99
N LEU A 22 4.82 -16.42 -2.00
CA LEU A 22 3.80 -15.99 -2.93
C LEU A 22 2.44 -16.58 -2.52
N THR A 23 1.37 -15.86 -2.84
CA THR A 23 -0.01 -16.37 -2.73
C THR A 23 -0.69 -16.18 -4.08
N ASP A 24 -1.27 -17.25 -4.67
CA ASP A 24 -1.98 -17.14 -5.94
C ASP A 24 -3.42 -16.63 -5.78
N ASP A 25 -4.11 -16.40 -6.89
CA ASP A 25 -5.51 -15.96 -6.97
C ASP A 25 -6.53 -16.92 -6.34
N LYS A 26 -6.09 -18.07 -5.82
CA LYS A 26 -6.90 -19.05 -5.09
C LYS A 26 -6.49 -19.22 -3.63
N GLY A 27 -5.51 -18.41 -3.17
CA GLY A 27 -5.01 -18.46 -1.80
C GLY A 27 -3.99 -19.57 -1.53
N ASN A 28 -3.48 -20.27 -2.56
CA ASN A 28 -2.39 -21.23 -2.36
C ASN A 28 -1.08 -20.48 -2.13
N THR A 29 -0.31 -20.92 -1.14
CA THR A 29 0.97 -20.32 -0.76
C THR A 29 2.16 -21.10 -1.30
N TYR A 30 3.20 -20.36 -1.67
CA TYR A 30 4.43 -20.86 -2.27
C TYR A 30 5.62 -20.21 -1.56
N PRO A 31 6.24 -20.87 -0.55
CA PRO A 31 7.36 -20.29 0.18
C PRO A 31 8.57 -20.11 -0.73
N VAL A 32 9.38 -19.08 -0.46
CA VAL A 32 10.66 -18.89 -1.13
C VAL A 32 11.59 -20.07 -0.83
N GLN A 33 12.32 -20.53 -1.85
CA GLN A 33 13.26 -21.64 -1.72
C GLN A 33 14.71 -21.16 -1.65
N SER A 34 15.05 -20.15 -2.45
CA SER A 34 16.39 -19.58 -2.46
C SER A 34 16.42 -18.24 -3.19
N GLY A 35 17.51 -17.49 -3.02
CA GLY A 35 17.87 -16.34 -3.84
C GLY A 35 19.03 -16.68 -4.78
N ILE A 36 19.09 -16.02 -5.92
CA ILE A 36 20.22 -16.02 -6.85
C ILE A 36 20.66 -14.56 -6.99
N GLY A 37 21.92 -14.28 -6.65
CA GLY A 37 22.41 -12.89 -6.56
C GLY A 37 22.08 -12.17 -5.25
N ILE A 38 21.30 -12.80 -4.36
CA ILE A 38 21.02 -12.33 -3.00
C ILE A 38 20.89 -13.56 -2.08
N GLU A 39 21.36 -13.43 -0.83
CA GLU A 39 21.16 -14.44 0.21
C GLU A 39 19.97 -14.05 1.07
N LEU A 40 19.08 -15.03 1.33
CA LEU A 40 17.92 -14.80 2.21
C LEU A 40 18.39 -14.56 3.65
N ASP A 41 17.66 -13.72 4.37
CA ASP A 41 17.92 -13.32 5.77
C ASP A 41 19.25 -12.61 6.02
N LYS A 42 20.00 -12.27 4.97
CA LYS A 42 21.24 -11.51 5.07
C LYS A 42 21.13 -10.12 4.46
N GLU A 43 21.94 -9.21 4.99
CA GLU A 43 22.10 -7.88 4.44
C GLU A 43 22.77 -7.94 3.05
N PHE A 44 22.10 -7.39 2.06
CA PHE A 44 22.64 -7.16 0.74
C PHE A 44 22.92 -5.65 0.59
N TRP A 45 24.18 -5.29 0.54
CA TRP A 45 24.59 -3.89 0.46
C TRP A 45 24.45 -3.36 -0.96
N MET A 46 23.65 -2.32 -1.13
CA MET A 46 23.41 -1.70 -2.42
C MET A 46 24.69 -1.08 -3.00
N PRO A 47 24.95 -1.26 -4.28
CA PRO A 47 26.07 -0.64 -4.96
C PRO A 47 25.93 0.88 -5.02
N GLU A 48 26.95 1.58 -5.53
CA GLU A 48 26.97 3.03 -5.68
C GLU A 48 25.87 3.56 -6.62
N SER A 49 25.41 2.73 -7.56
CA SER A 49 24.28 3.04 -8.44
C SER A 49 22.94 3.12 -7.69
N GLY A 50 22.84 2.46 -6.52
CA GLY A 50 21.57 2.26 -5.83
C GLY A 50 20.62 1.29 -6.54
N GLU A 51 21.10 0.53 -7.53
CA GLU A 51 20.32 -0.42 -8.32
C GLU A 51 20.93 -1.81 -8.22
N ALA A 52 20.09 -2.83 -8.10
CA ALA A 52 20.50 -4.23 -8.03
C ALA A 52 19.48 -5.12 -8.73
N GLU A 53 19.97 -6.18 -9.34
CA GLU A 53 19.16 -7.23 -9.95
C GLU A 53 19.47 -8.56 -9.27
N PHE A 54 18.43 -9.30 -8.92
CA PHE A 54 18.55 -10.63 -8.34
C PHE A 54 17.30 -11.46 -8.64
N GLN A 55 17.32 -12.73 -8.33
CA GLN A 55 16.20 -13.63 -8.56
C GLN A 55 15.79 -14.31 -7.27
N LEU A 56 14.49 -14.55 -7.11
CA LEU A 56 13.94 -15.38 -6.05
C LEU A 56 13.33 -16.64 -6.66
N VAL A 57 13.66 -17.78 -6.10
CA VAL A 57 13.18 -19.09 -6.55
C VAL A 57 12.03 -19.53 -5.66
N PHE A 58 10.91 -19.84 -6.28
CA PHE A 58 9.70 -20.36 -5.64
C PHE A 58 9.29 -21.69 -6.27
N PRO A 59 8.47 -22.51 -5.59
CA PRO A 59 7.78 -23.62 -6.23
C PRO A 59 6.98 -23.14 -7.44
N ARG A 60 6.73 -24.05 -8.37
CA ARG A 60 5.92 -23.72 -9.56
C ARG A 60 4.51 -23.34 -9.14
N LEU A 61 4.06 -22.17 -9.57
CA LEU A 61 2.67 -21.75 -9.40
C LEU A 61 1.71 -22.72 -10.10
N ARG A 62 0.51 -22.84 -9.57
CA ARG A 62 -0.59 -23.60 -10.14
C ARG A 62 -0.82 -23.22 -11.61
N ASN A 63 -1.09 -24.22 -12.46
CA ASN A 63 -1.51 -23.95 -13.83
C ASN A 63 -2.79 -23.13 -13.85
N GLY A 64 -2.79 -22.04 -14.64
CA GLY A 64 -3.93 -21.13 -14.76
C GLY A 64 -4.07 -20.12 -13.63
N ALA A 65 -3.05 -19.93 -12.78
CA ALA A 65 -2.96 -18.77 -11.91
C ALA A 65 -2.98 -17.50 -12.76
N LYS A 66 -3.73 -16.49 -12.32
CA LYS A 66 -3.89 -15.22 -13.03
C LYS A 66 -2.91 -14.18 -12.53
N TYR A 67 -2.75 -14.09 -11.21
CA TYR A 67 -1.84 -13.20 -10.52
C TYR A 67 -1.28 -13.88 -9.26
N PHE A 68 -0.31 -13.26 -8.66
CA PHE A 68 0.17 -13.61 -7.34
C PHE A 68 0.39 -12.37 -6.49
N ASN A 69 0.37 -12.56 -5.19
CA ASN A 69 0.82 -11.59 -4.20
C ASN A 69 2.14 -12.07 -3.63
N PHE A 70 3.08 -11.16 -3.37
CA PHE A 70 4.31 -11.43 -2.63
C PHE A 70 4.18 -10.87 -1.22
N SER A 71 4.68 -11.60 -0.22
CA SER A 71 4.77 -11.12 1.16
C SER A 71 6.02 -11.67 1.84
N GLU A 72 6.67 -10.85 2.67
CA GLU A 72 7.75 -11.29 3.55
C GLU A 72 7.23 -11.98 4.83
N GLY A 73 5.93 -11.93 5.05
CA GLY A 73 5.24 -12.51 6.20
C GLY A 73 4.94 -11.48 7.30
N PRO A 74 3.90 -11.77 8.12
CA PRO A 74 3.45 -10.86 9.17
C PRO A 74 4.44 -10.72 10.33
N GLU A 75 5.36 -11.67 10.49
CA GLU A 75 6.36 -11.69 11.57
C GLU A 75 7.60 -10.83 11.25
N VAL A 76 7.72 -10.31 10.03
CA VAL A 76 8.89 -9.54 9.60
C VAL A 76 8.64 -8.06 9.92
N GLU A 77 9.36 -7.55 10.92
CA GLU A 77 9.32 -6.12 11.23
C GLU A 77 9.84 -5.29 10.04
N GLY A 78 9.04 -4.35 9.57
CA GLY A 78 9.33 -3.57 8.38
C GLY A 78 9.23 -4.35 7.07
N GLY A 79 8.70 -5.58 7.11
CA GLY A 79 8.46 -6.40 5.92
C GLY A 79 7.44 -5.76 4.99
N PHE A 80 7.57 -6.05 3.70
CA PHE A 80 6.70 -5.49 2.68
C PHE A 80 5.89 -6.57 1.95
N SER A 81 4.83 -6.12 1.29
CA SER A 81 4.00 -6.94 0.42
C SER A 81 3.74 -6.25 -0.91
N ILE A 82 3.67 -7.02 -1.97
CA ILE A 82 3.32 -6.56 -3.33
C ILE A 82 2.08 -7.34 -3.76
N TRP A 83 1.04 -6.63 -4.16
CA TRP A 83 -0.25 -7.23 -4.45
C TRP A 83 -0.58 -7.21 -5.94
N GLY A 84 -1.24 -8.26 -6.42
CA GLY A 84 -1.84 -8.30 -7.75
C GLY A 84 -0.86 -8.38 -8.92
N VAL A 85 0.32 -8.99 -8.75
CA VAL A 85 1.31 -9.14 -9.84
C VAL A 85 0.75 -10.07 -10.92
N GLN A 86 0.43 -9.50 -12.08
CA GLN A 86 -0.21 -10.22 -13.19
C GLN A 86 0.78 -11.14 -13.90
N LEU A 87 0.34 -12.38 -14.19
CA LEU A 87 1.19 -13.39 -14.86
C LEU A 87 1.14 -13.33 -16.39
N LYS A 88 0.11 -12.73 -16.97
CA LYS A 88 -0.14 -12.81 -18.42
C LYS A 88 -0.56 -11.51 -19.09
N SER A 89 -0.69 -10.42 -18.38
CA SER A 89 -1.15 -9.15 -18.97
C SER A 89 0.02 -8.20 -19.17
N ASN A 90 0.21 -7.75 -20.40
CA ASN A 90 1.04 -6.59 -20.71
C ASN A 90 0.22 -5.28 -20.60
N GLU A 91 -1.07 -5.38 -20.36
CA GLU A 91 -1.97 -4.26 -20.17
C GLU A 91 -2.35 -4.20 -18.68
N LEU A 92 -2.01 -3.10 -18.03
CA LEU A 92 -2.55 -2.80 -16.71
C LEU A 92 -4.07 -2.68 -16.87
N PRO A 93 -4.87 -3.31 -15.99
CA PRO A 93 -6.30 -3.09 -16.02
C PRO A 93 -6.57 -1.59 -15.92
N GLU A 94 -7.44 -1.07 -16.79
CA GLU A 94 -7.87 0.31 -16.72
C GLU A 94 -8.51 0.54 -15.34
N LEU A 95 -7.93 1.47 -14.57
CA LEU A 95 -8.44 1.81 -13.26
C LEU A 95 -9.82 2.46 -13.42
N GLN A 96 -10.87 1.73 -13.10
CA GLN A 96 -12.23 2.27 -13.09
C GLN A 96 -12.45 3.02 -11.79
N LEU A 97 -12.19 4.32 -11.80
CA LEU A 97 -12.53 5.17 -10.69
C LEU A 97 -14.06 5.22 -10.52
N PRO A 98 -14.57 5.14 -9.29
CA PRO A 98 -15.97 5.43 -9.02
C PRO A 98 -16.36 6.78 -9.63
N LYS A 99 -17.55 6.87 -10.24
CA LYS A 99 -18.00 8.10 -10.92
C LYS A 99 -17.95 9.34 -10.03
N GLU A 100 -18.05 9.15 -8.72
CA GLU A 100 -17.99 10.19 -7.69
C GLU A 100 -16.56 10.72 -7.46
N MET A 101 -15.54 9.97 -7.91
CA MET A 101 -14.11 10.33 -7.82
C MET A 101 -13.54 10.86 -9.14
N VAL A 102 -14.34 10.92 -10.19
CA VAL A 102 -13.93 11.58 -11.43
C VAL A 102 -13.75 13.07 -11.11
N GLU A 103 -12.57 13.59 -11.44
CA GLU A 103 -12.18 14.98 -11.16
C GLU A 103 -13.32 15.94 -11.46
N GLN A 104 -13.81 16.59 -10.41
CA GLN A 104 -14.55 17.83 -10.60
C GLN A 104 -13.53 18.84 -11.14
N GLU A 105 -13.80 19.42 -12.31
CA GLU A 105 -13.03 20.57 -12.78
C GLU A 105 -13.08 21.65 -11.69
N VAL A 106 -12.00 21.75 -10.93
CA VAL A 106 -11.85 22.83 -9.96
C VAL A 106 -11.47 24.06 -10.74
N ASP A 107 -12.32 25.07 -10.73
CA ASP A 107 -12.00 26.39 -11.25
C ASP A 107 -10.77 26.91 -10.47
N LYS A 108 -9.61 26.86 -11.11
CA LYS A 108 -8.33 27.27 -10.49
C LYS A 108 -8.28 28.77 -10.20
N ASP A 109 -9.16 29.54 -10.80
CA ASP A 109 -9.26 30.99 -10.64
C ASP A 109 -10.33 31.39 -9.62
N ALA A 110 -11.11 30.43 -9.10
CA ALA A 110 -12.06 30.71 -8.04
C ALA A 110 -11.34 31.11 -6.76
N SER A 111 -11.69 32.27 -6.20
CA SER A 111 -11.18 32.66 -4.89
C SER A 111 -11.70 31.70 -3.82
N LEU A 112 -10.82 31.10 -3.05
CA LEU A 112 -11.21 30.29 -1.91
C LEU A 112 -11.96 31.16 -0.89
N ALA A 113 -13.09 30.67 -0.40
CA ALA A 113 -13.78 31.29 0.71
C ALA A 113 -12.85 31.35 1.93
N LEU A 114 -12.90 32.42 2.68
CA LEU A 114 -12.17 32.52 3.94
C LEU A 114 -12.58 31.37 4.86
N PRO A 115 -11.62 30.70 5.53
CA PRO A 115 -11.94 29.61 6.44
C PRO A 115 -12.76 30.16 7.62
N GLU A 116 -13.91 29.54 7.87
CA GLU A 116 -14.73 29.84 9.02
C GLU A 116 -14.39 28.92 10.18
N LEU A 117 -14.28 29.49 11.38
CA LEU A 117 -14.23 28.72 12.61
C LEU A 117 -15.62 28.21 12.95
N LYS A 118 -15.88 26.96 12.63
CA LYS A 118 -17.15 26.31 12.88
C LYS A 118 -16.91 24.92 13.45
N TYR A 119 -17.44 24.66 14.63
CA TYR A 119 -17.49 23.31 15.17
C TYR A 119 -18.59 22.51 14.44
N GLY A 120 -18.23 21.31 14.02
CA GLY A 120 -19.17 20.44 13.32
C GLY A 120 -18.60 19.05 13.10
N GLU A 121 -19.43 18.16 12.56
CA GLU A 121 -19.02 16.84 12.15
C GLU A 121 -18.56 16.84 10.68
N ALA A 122 -17.43 16.22 10.42
CA ALA A 122 -16.94 15.90 9.08
C ALA A 122 -16.96 14.38 8.88
N ILE A 123 -17.40 13.95 7.70
CA ILE A 123 -17.41 12.53 7.33
C ILE A 123 -16.34 12.30 6.26
N ILE A 124 -15.38 11.42 6.55
CA ILE A 124 -14.36 10.96 5.62
C ILE A 124 -14.84 9.64 5.04
N LYS A 125 -14.93 9.57 3.72
CA LYS A 125 -15.22 8.34 2.98
C LYS A 125 -14.12 8.06 1.99
N GLY A 126 -13.75 6.80 1.86
CA GLY A 126 -12.75 6.38 0.89
C GLY A 126 -12.97 4.94 0.45
N GLN A 127 -12.18 4.54 -0.53
CA GLN A 127 -12.15 3.17 -1.01
C GLN A 127 -10.73 2.79 -1.39
N VAL A 128 -10.29 1.63 -0.90
CA VAL A 128 -9.08 0.97 -1.39
C VAL A 128 -9.48 0.17 -2.62
N LEU A 129 -8.98 0.59 -3.79
CA LEU A 129 -9.28 -0.08 -5.05
C LEU A 129 -8.58 -1.43 -5.10
N ASP A 130 -9.21 -2.42 -5.75
CA ASP A 130 -8.71 -3.79 -5.84
C ASP A 130 -8.41 -4.44 -4.48
N TYR A 131 -9.14 -4.05 -3.44
CA TYR A 131 -9.00 -4.61 -2.09
C TYR A 131 -9.23 -6.13 -2.10
N GLN A 132 -8.31 -6.86 -1.48
CA GLN A 132 -8.31 -8.32 -1.47
C GLN A 132 -8.18 -8.85 -0.04
N SER A 133 -8.71 -10.04 0.19
CA SER A 133 -8.51 -10.76 1.44
C SER A 133 -7.02 -10.98 1.71
N GLY A 134 -6.58 -10.66 2.93
CA GLY A 134 -5.17 -10.71 3.34
C GLY A 134 -4.42 -9.38 3.23
N MET A 135 -5.00 -8.37 2.58
CA MET A 135 -4.50 -6.99 2.67
C MET A 135 -4.78 -6.42 4.07
N PRO A 136 -4.02 -5.41 4.52
CA PRO A 136 -4.30 -4.71 5.77
C PRO A 136 -5.75 -4.24 5.84
N ALA A 137 -6.42 -4.56 6.95
CA ALA A 137 -7.85 -4.34 7.10
C ALA A 137 -8.20 -2.97 7.69
N THR A 138 -7.24 -2.08 7.85
CA THR A 138 -7.45 -0.76 8.44
C THR A 138 -6.75 0.34 7.66
N VAL A 139 -7.36 1.52 7.63
CA VAL A 139 -6.73 2.80 7.26
C VAL A 139 -6.55 3.60 8.54
N LYS A 140 -5.35 4.08 8.78
CA LYS A 140 -5.08 5.01 9.89
C LYS A 140 -5.41 6.43 9.43
N ILE A 141 -6.26 7.11 10.21
CA ILE A 141 -6.63 8.52 10.01
C ILE A 141 -5.96 9.34 11.09
N ILE A 142 -5.17 10.32 10.68
CA ILE A 142 -4.53 11.29 11.57
C ILE A 142 -5.11 12.67 11.26
N ALA A 143 -5.76 13.28 12.24
CA ALA A 143 -6.31 14.61 12.10
C ALA A 143 -5.44 15.63 12.85
N PHE A 144 -5.15 16.74 12.21
CA PHE A 144 -4.42 17.85 12.80
C PHE A 144 -5.19 19.15 12.59
N ASN A 145 -5.53 19.79 13.68
CA ASN A 145 -6.14 21.11 13.67
C ASN A 145 -5.14 22.12 14.25
N PRO A 146 -4.81 23.22 13.54
CA PRO A 146 -3.80 24.17 14.00
C PRO A 146 -4.17 24.91 15.30
N LEU A 147 -5.44 24.90 15.71
CA LEU A 147 -5.90 25.56 16.92
C LEU A 147 -5.90 24.65 18.15
N VAL A 148 -6.22 23.38 17.98
CA VAL A 148 -6.29 22.39 19.09
C VAL A 148 -5.14 21.38 19.05
N GLY A 149 -4.34 21.39 18.00
CA GLY A 149 -3.19 20.51 17.84
C GLY A 149 -3.55 19.13 17.31
N TYR A 150 -2.79 18.12 17.73
CA TYR A 150 -3.00 16.74 17.36
C TYR A 150 -4.16 16.13 18.17
N ASP A 151 -5.16 15.60 17.46
CA ASP A 151 -6.36 15.03 18.08
C ASP A 151 -6.31 13.48 18.18
N GLY A 152 -5.14 12.92 17.90
CA GLY A 152 -4.94 11.48 17.92
C GLY A 152 -5.00 10.84 16.54
N ASP A 153 -4.74 9.53 16.53
CA ASP A 153 -4.89 8.69 15.36
C ASP A 153 -5.98 7.63 15.61
N VAL A 154 -6.70 7.32 14.55
CA VAL A 154 -7.79 6.33 14.57
C VAL A 154 -7.57 5.32 13.47
N ASP A 155 -7.62 4.03 13.82
CA ASP A 155 -7.63 2.94 12.85
C ASP A 155 -9.07 2.65 12.44
N VAL A 156 -9.38 2.88 11.17
CA VAL A 156 -10.71 2.69 10.59
C VAL A 156 -10.73 1.40 9.79
N THR A 157 -11.68 0.53 10.09
CA THR A 157 -11.85 -0.74 9.40
C THR A 157 -12.25 -0.53 7.94
N ILE A 158 -11.64 -1.31 7.05
CA ILE A 158 -11.98 -1.40 5.63
C ILE A 158 -12.99 -2.54 5.45
N GLU A 159 -14.10 -2.26 4.79
CA GLU A 159 -15.12 -3.24 4.44
C GLU A 159 -14.63 -4.21 3.35
N ALA A 160 -15.35 -5.30 3.15
CA ALA A 160 -14.95 -6.33 2.17
C ALA A 160 -14.86 -5.83 0.72
N ASP A 161 -15.55 -4.75 0.38
CA ASP A 161 -15.50 -4.08 -0.93
C ASP A 161 -14.39 -3.01 -1.02
N GLY A 162 -13.58 -2.88 0.02
CA GLY A 162 -12.51 -1.89 0.11
C GLY A 162 -12.97 -0.52 0.64
N SER A 163 -14.26 -0.30 0.87
CA SER A 163 -14.78 0.97 1.36
C SER A 163 -14.48 1.18 2.84
N PHE A 164 -14.35 2.45 3.25
CA PHE A 164 -14.29 2.84 4.66
C PHE A 164 -14.97 4.18 4.88
N THR A 165 -15.48 4.38 6.08
CA THR A 165 -16.13 5.62 6.48
C THR A 165 -15.78 5.95 7.93
N HIS A 166 -15.44 7.20 8.20
CA HIS A 166 -15.18 7.71 9.54
C HIS A 166 -15.80 9.09 9.73
N ALA A 167 -16.51 9.25 10.84
CA ALA A 167 -17.05 10.54 11.27
C ALA A 167 -16.19 11.12 12.39
N MET A 168 -15.80 12.37 12.28
CA MET A 168 -15.00 13.07 13.28
C MET A 168 -15.50 14.49 13.50
N ASN A 169 -15.35 14.98 14.72
CA ASN A 169 -15.63 16.38 15.01
C ASN A 169 -14.45 17.25 14.61
N VAL A 170 -14.73 18.37 13.95
CA VAL A 170 -13.72 19.31 13.49
C VAL A 170 -14.06 20.73 13.94
N LEU A 171 -13.03 21.53 14.21
CA LEU A 171 -13.15 22.96 14.48
C LEU A 171 -12.54 23.72 13.32
N GLY A 172 -13.36 24.09 12.33
CA GLY A 172 -12.89 24.76 11.13
C GLY A 172 -12.05 23.87 10.22
N THR A 173 -11.19 24.48 9.41
CA THR A 173 -10.32 23.77 8.47
C THR A 173 -9.28 22.92 9.20
N SER A 174 -9.30 21.63 8.97
CA SER A 174 -8.37 20.66 9.56
C SER A 174 -7.63 19.91 8.47
N ARG A 175 -6.36 19.57 8.75
CA ARG A 175 -5.57 18.70 7.87
C ARG A 175 -5.76 17.25 8.30
N VAL A 176 -6.04 16.39 7.35
CA VAL A 176 -6.21 14.95 7.58
C VAL A 176 -5.21 14.19 6.73
N TYR A 177 -4.53 13.24 7.35
CA TYR A 177 -3.67 12.29 6.67
C TYR A 177 -4.32 10.92 6.71
N LEU A 178 -4.32 10.24 5.58
CA LEU A 178 -4.73 8.85 5.44
C LEU A 178 -3.48 8.03 5.22
N ILE A 179 -3.25 7.04 6.09
CA ILE A 179 -2.09 6.14 5.99
C ILE A 179 -2.61 4.73 5.77
N TYR A 180 -2.21 4.13 4.67
CA TYR A 180 -2.51 2.74 4.35
C TYR A 180 -1.22 2.01 3.99
N GLN A 181 -0.93 0.90 4.64
CA GLN A 181 0.31 0.12 4.44
C GLN A 181 1.61 0.94 4.64
N GLY A 182 1.58 1.95 5.49
CA GLY A 182 2.71 2.85 5.69
C GLY A 182 2.90 3.91 4.59
N MET A 183 1.99 3.98 3.60
CA MET A 183 1.94 5.04 2.60
C MET A 183 1.03 6.18 3.06
N MET A 184 1.48 7.42 2.84
CA MET A 184 0.72 8.65 3.08
C MET A 184 0.25 9.25 1.76
#